data_1562be60869568d12d88dd0473bd0156
#
_entry.id   1562be60869568d12d88dd0473bd0156
#
_cell.length_a   1.000
_cell.length_b   1.000
_cell.length_c   1.000
_cell.angle_alpha   90.00
_cell.angle_beta   90.00
_cell.angle_gamma   90.00
#
_symmetry.space_group_name_H-M   'P 1'
#
loop_
_entity.id
_entity.type
_entity.pdbx_description
1 polymer ?
#
loop_
_entity_poly.entity_id
_entity_poly.type
_entity_poly.pdbx_seq_one_letter_code
_entity_poly.pdbx_strand_id
1 'polypeptide(L)'
;MFSQDKADAICAALSSGSSLRKAAAANGTTVQSVLRWEEANPAFADQYARARATGYKLMADEIIEISDDASGDVVETDNGPKPNAEFTARSRLRVDSRKWMLSKMLPKIYGDKIETTHEVGDSIRAVVREIVKPGA
;
A
#
# COMPACT_ATOMS: atom_id res chain seq x y z
N MET A 1 3.38 -18.10 -18.56
CA MET A 1 4.84 -18.10 -18.79
C MET A 1 5.41 -16.72 -18.59
N PHE A 2 6.52 -16.60 -17.89
CA PHE A 2 7.20 -15.33 -17.69
C PHE A 2 7.65 -14.72 -19.01
N SER A 3 7.41 -13.42 -19.16
CA SER A 3 8.00 -12.63 -20.24
C SER A 3 8.35 -11.27 -19.70
N GLN A 4 9.47 -10.70 -20.11
CA GLN A 4 9.90 -9.38 -19.63
C GLN A 4 8.90 -8.29 -20.05
N ASP A 5 8.31 -8.40 -21.23
CA ASP A 5 7.30 -7.44 -21.69
C ASP A 5 6.05 -7.46 -20.82
N LYS A 6 5.56 -8.63 -20.42
CA LYS A 6 4.46 -8.75 -19.48
C LYS A 6 4.82 -8.21 -18.09
N ALA A 7 6.03 -8.54 -17.62
CA ALA A 7 6.54 -8.05 -16.34
C ALA A 7 6.59 -6.53 -16.32
N ASP A 8 7.12 -5.91 -17.36
CA ASP A 8 7.20 -4.44 -17.48
C ASP A 8 5.82 -3.79 -17.53
N ALA A 9 4.88 -4.38 -18.28
CA ALA A 9 3.51 -3.87 -18.37
C ALA A 9 2.77 -3.97 -17.03
N ILE A 10 2.91 -5.08 -16.31
CA ILE A 10 2.32 -5.28 -14.99
C ILE A 10 2.91 -4.29 -13.99
N CYS A 11 4.23 -4.14 -13.95
CA CYS A 11 4.90 -3.19 -13.07
C CYS A 11 4.52 -1.74 -13.38
N ALA A 12 4.37 -1.38 -14.64
CA ALA A 12 3.87 -0.05 -15.03
C ALA A 12 2.45 0.20 -14.51
N ALA A 13 1.57 -0.78 -14.61
CA ALA A 13 0.21 -0.70 -14.08
C ALA A 13 0.19 -0.57 -12.55
N LEU A 14 1.02 -1.35 -11.85
CA LEU A 14 1.15 -1.27 -10.39
C LEU A 14 1.69 0.09 -9.94
N SER A 15 2.67 0.61 -10.65
CA SER A 15 3.24 1.95 -10.38
C SER A 15 2.23 3.06 -10.57
N SER A 16 1.23 2.87 -11.43
CA SER A 16 0.13 3.83 -11.63
C SER A 16 -1.05 3.62 -10.67
N GLY A 17 -0.94 2.73 -9.72
CA GLY A 17 -1.93 2.50 -8.68
C GLY A 17 -2.93 1.37 -8.95
N SER A 18 -2.80 0.62 -10.05
CA SER A 18 -3.64 -0.54 -10.32
C SER A 18 -3.44 -1.63 -9.27
N SER A 19 -4.50 -2.38 -8.98
CA SER A 19 -4.38 -3.60 -8.19
C SER A 19 -3.64 -4.68 -9.00
N LEU A 20 -2.95 -5.57 -8.29
CA LEU A 20 -2.26 -6.69 -8.94
C LEU A 20 -3.22 -7.55 -9.77
N ARG A 21 -4.43 -7.77 -9.28
CA ARG A 21 -5.45 -8.56 -10.01
C ARG A 21 -5.80 -7.92 -11.36
N LYS A 22 -6.03 -6.60 -11.38
CA LYS A 22 -6.33 -5.87 -12.62
C LYS A 22 -5.13 -5.87 -13.57
N ALA A 23 -3.94 -5.62 -13.05
CA ALA A 23 -2.71 -5.60 -13.85
C ALA A 23 -2.44 -6.97 -14.50
N ALA A 24 -2.59 -8.05 -13.75
CA ALA A 24 -2.42 -9.41 -14.25
C ALA A 24 -3.46 -9.75 -15.33
N ALA A 25 -4.74 -9.48 -15.06
CA ALA A 25 -5.83 -9.75 -16.01
C ALA A 25 -5.65 -8.99 -17.32
N ALA A 26 -5.27 -7.72 -17.27
CA ALA A 26 -5.01 -6.89 -18.44
C ALA A 26 -3.85 -7.40 -19.31
N ASN A 27 -2.96 -8.18 -18.75
CA ASN A 27 -1.80 -8.75 -19.46
C ASN A 27 -1.90 -10.26 -19.68
N GLY A 28 -3.10 -10.82 -19.59
CA GLY A 28 -3.38 -12.21 -19.90
C GLY A 28 -2.73 -13.21 -18.94
N THR A 29 -2.58 -12.85 -17.68
CA THR A 29 -2.01 -13.72 -16.65
C THR A 29 -2.82 -13.65 -15.36
N THR A 30 -2.37 -14.36 -14.34
CA THR A 30 -3.02 -14.45 -13.04
C THR A 30 -2.11 -13.92 -11.94
N VAL A 31 -2.71 -13.52 -10.82
CA VAL A 31 -1.96 -13.12 -9.62
C VAL A 31 -0.99 -14.22 -9.19
N GLN A 32 -1.42 -15.47 -9.20
CA GLN A 32 -0.59 -16.61 -8.83
C GLN A 32 0.65 -16.74 -9.71
N SER A 33 0.50 -16.54 -11.01
CA SER A 33 1.63 -16.57 -11.94
C SER A 33 2.64 -15.47 -11.65
N VAL A 34 2.15 -14.26 -11.39
CA VAL A 34 3.03 -13.11 -11.06
C VAL A 34 3.79 -13.37 -9.75
N LEU A 35 3.14 -13.91 -8.74
CA LEU A 35 3.80 -14.24 -7.48
C LEU A 35 4.84 -15.35 -7.62
N ARG A 36 4.60 -16.33 -8.50
CA ARG A 36 5.62 -17.34 -8.84
C ARG A 36 6.82 -16.73 -9.54
N TRP A 37 6.61 -15.76 -10.42
CA TRP A 37 7.71 -15.04 -11.09
C TRP A 37 8.55 -14.27 -10.07
N GLU A 38 7.91 -13.66 -9.10
CA GLU A 38 8.58 -12.95 -8.01
C GLU A 38 9.50 -13.89 -7.22
N GLU A 39 9.01 -15.08 -6.86
CA GLU A 39 9.78 -16.09 -6.15
C GLU A 39 10.95 -16.64 -6.97
N ALA A 40 10.73 -16.84 -8.27
CA ALA A 40 11.68 -17.49 -9.16
C ALA A 40 12.73 -16.56 -9.77
N ASN A 41 12.46 -15.25 -9.80
CA ASN A 41 13.30 -14.27 -10.51
C ASN A 41 13.61 -13.08 -9.61
N PRO A 42 14.84 -13.01 -9.03
CA PRO A 42 15.22 -11.92 -8.14
C PRO A 42 15.17 -10.53 -8.79
N ALA A 43 15.51 -10.42 -10.07
CA ALA A 43 15.43 -9.15 -10.81
C ALA A 43 13.99 -8.68 -10.94
N PHE A 44 13.06 -9.57 -11.21
CA PHE A 44 11.64 -9.25 -11.23
C PHE A 44 11.12 -8.91 -9.83
N ALA A 45 11.56 -9.62 -8.79
CA ALA A 45 11.20 -9.32 -7.41
C ALA A 45 11.55 -7.87 -7.03
N ASP A 46 12.72 -7.40 -7.41
CA ASP A 46 13.16 -6.01 -7.19
C ASP A 46 12.29 -5.01 -7.97
N GLN A 47 12.03 -5.31 -9.24
CA GLN A 47 11.17 -4.49 -10.10
C GLN A 47 9.75 -4.40 -9.54
N TYR A 48 9.19 -5.53 -9.14
CA TYR A 48 7.86 -5.64 -8.54
C TYR A 48 7.76 -4.83 -7.23
N ALA A 49 8.73 -4.99 -6.34
CA ALA A 49 8.75 -4.26 -5.06
C ALA A 49 8.78 -2.74 -5.28
N ARG A 50 9.59 -2.25 -6.20
CA ARG A 50 9.64 -0.83 -6.55
C ARG A 50 8.36 -0.32 -7.17
N ALA A 51 7.75 -1.10 -8.06
CA ALA A 51 6.47 -0.76 -8.68
C ALA A 51 5.35 -0.65 -7.64
N ARG A 52 5.28 -1.59 -6.70
CA ARG A 52 4.32 -1.57 -5.59
C ARG A 52 4.53 -0.35 -4.68
N ALA A 53 5.77 -0.06 -4.31
CA ALA A 53 6.09 1.10 -3.47
C ALA A 53 5.66 2.41 -4.15
N THR A 54 5.90 2.56 -5.44
CA THR A 54 5.46 3.71 -6.23
C THR A 54 3.94 3.82 -6.25
N GLY A 55 3.23 2.72 -6.49
CA GLY A 55 1.77 2.67 -6.48
C GLY A 55 1.18 3.08 -5.13
N TYR A 56 1.77 2.65 -4.02
CA TYR A 56 1.33 3.07 -2.69
C TYR A 56 1.56 4.56 -2.43
N LYS A 57 2.66 5.13 -2.90
CA LYS A 57 2.91 6.57 -2.79
C LYS A 57 1.87 7.39 -3.56
N LEU A 58 1.43 6.92 -4.72
CA LEU A 58 0.34 7.56 -5.46
C LEU A 58 -0.99 7.52 -4.71
N MET A 59 -1.23 6.51 -3.90
CA MET A 59 -2.45 6.46 -3.05
C MET A 59 -2.51 7.63 -2.07
N ALA A 60 -1.37 8.15 -1.63
CA ALA A 60 -1.33 9.33 -0.77
C ALA A 60 -1.88 10.57 -1.48
N ASP A 61 -1.50 10.77 -2.75
CA ASP A 61 -2.06 11.85 -3.57
C ASP A 61 -3.55 11.63 -3.87
N GLU A 62 -3.95 10.40 -4.13
CA GLU A 62 -5.37 10.06 -4.34
C GLU A 62 -6.24 10.38 -3.13
N ILE A 63 -5.74 10.23 -1.91
CA ILE A 63 -6.45 10.62 -0.69
C ILE A 63 -6.81 12.11 -0.75
N ILE A 64 -5.87 12.95 -1.14
CA ILE A 64 -6.09 14.39 -1.27
C ILE A 64 -7.12 14.68 -2.37
N GLU A 65 -6.95 14.08 -3.55
CA GLU A 65 -7.86 14.25 -4.67
C GLU A 65 -9.29 13.82 -4.34
N ILE A 66 -9.46 12.67 -3.69
CA ILE A 66 -10.78 12.18 -3.28
C ILE A 66 -11.40 13.08 -2.22
N SER A 67 -10.59 13.54 -1.26
CA SER A 67 -11.06 14.41 -0.17
C SER A 67 -11.46 15.79 -0.68
N ASP A 68 -10.81 16.29 -1.72
CA ASP A 68 -11.07 17.61 -2.30
C ASP A 68 -12.17 17.57 -3.38
N ASP A 69 -12.57 16.39 -3.84
CA ASP A 69 -13.63 16.23 -4.84
C ASP A 69 -15.02 16.34 -4.21
N ALA A 70 -15.60 17.50 -4.29
CA ALA A 70 -16.97 17.79 -3.85
C ALA A 70 -18.02 17.64 -4.96
N SER A 71 -17.65 17.22 -6.16
CA SER A 71 -18.51 17.24 -7.36
C SER A 71 -19.77 16.39 -7.22
N GLY A 72 -19.74 15.33 -6.43
CA GLY A 72 -20.88 14.43 -6.21
C GLY A 72 -21.55 14.59 -4.85
N ASP A 73 -21.16 15.57 -4.04
CA ASP A 73 -21.68 15.73 -2.68
C ASP A 73 -23.16 16.11 -2.64
N VAL A 74 -23.66 16.72 -3.71
CA VAL A 74 -25.04 17.16 -3.84
C VAL A 74 -25.64 16.55 -5.11
N VAL A 75 -26.84 16.04 -4.99
CA VAL A 75 -27.64 15.54 -6.12
C VAL A 75 -28.88 16.40 -6.30
N GLU A 76 -29.19 16.76 -7.56
CA GLU A 76 -30.39 17.48 -7.89
C GLU A 76 -31.61 16.57 -7.84
N THR A 77 -32.67 17.02 -7.18
CA THR A 77 -33.95 16.31 -7.09
C THR A 77 -35.08 17.26 -7.48
N ASP A 78 -36.30 16.70 -7.71
CA ASP A 78 -37.51 17.50 -8.01
C ASP A 78 -37.82 18.52 -6.91
N ASN A 79 -37.37 18.30 -5.68
CA ASN A 79 -37.54 19.19 -4.53
C ASN A 79 -36.29 20.06 -4.27
N GLY A 80 -35.38 20.18 -5.22
CA GLY A 80 -34.15 20.94 -5.13
C GLY A 80 -32.91 20.08 -4.77
N PRO A 81 -31.74 20.71 -4.55
CA PRO A 81 -30.53 20.00 -4.24
C PRO A 81 -30.60 19.30 -2.89
N LYS A 82 -30.14 18.06 -2.82
CA LYS A 82 -30.03 17.28 -1.58
C LYS A 82 -28.63 16.71 -1.43
N PRO A 83 -28.15 16.50 -0.16
CA PRO A 83 -26.89 15.80 0.07
C PRO A 83 -26.92 14.40 -0.56
N ASN A 84 -25.83 14.03 -1.24
CA ASN A 84 -25.64 12.69 -1.76
C ASN A 84 -24.86 11.84 -0.74
N ALA A 85 -25.58 11.21 0.17
CA ALA A 85 -24.99 10.43 1.26
C ALA A 85 -24.20 9.23 0.74
N GLU A 86 -24.61 8.61 -0.36
CA GLU A 86 -23.90 7.48 -0.95
C GLU A 86 -22.53 7.89 -1.50
N PHE A 87 -22.47 8.99 -2.24
CA PHE A 87 -21.21 9.53 -2.75
C PHE A 87 -20.26 9.89 -1.62
N THR A 88 -20.74 10.59 -0.61
CA THR A 88 -19.95 11.01 0.56
C THR A 88 -19.44 9.80 1.35
N ALA A 89 -20.30 8.80 1.59
CA ALA A 89 -19.94 7.57 2.28
C ALA A 89 -18.89 6.77 1.49
N ARG A 90 -19.02 6.68 0.17
CA ARG A 90 -18.05 6.00 -0.68
C ARG A 90 -16.70 6.72 -0.72
N SER A 91 -16.71 8.05 -0.80
CA SER A 91 -15.48 8.86 -0.74
C SER A 91 -14.74 8.63 0.57
N ARG A 92 -15.46 8.61 1.68
CA ARG A 92 -14.90 8.31 3.00
C ARG A 92 -14.30 6.90 3.06
N LEU A 93 -15.01 5.91 2.54
CA LEU A 93 -14.52 4.53 2.47
C LEU A 93 -13.24 4.44 1.63
N ARG A 94 -13.20 5.11 0.49
CA ARG A 94 -12.01 5.14 -0.38
C ARG A 94 -10.81 5.75 0.32
N VAL A 95 -11.00 6.84 1.03
CA VAL A 95 -9.94 7.49 1.84
C VAL A 95 -9.48 6.58 2.97
N ASP A 96 -10.41 6.03 3.75
CA ASP A 96 -10.08 5.19 4.90
C ASP A 96 -9.37 3.89 4.48
N SER A 97 -9.79 3.27 3.39
CA SER A 97 -9.14 2.08 2.84
C SER A 97 -7.70 2.36 2.40
N ARG A 98 -7.47 3.49 1.74
CA ARG A 98 -6.12 3.91 1.31
C ARG A 98 -5.23 4.25 2.49
N LYS A 99 -5.75 4.96 3.47
CA LYS A 99 -5.02 5.26 4.73
C LYS A 99 -4.59 3.97 5.43
N TRP A 100 -5.50 3.01 5.56
CA TRP A 100 -5.20 1.73 6.17
C TRP A 100 -4.11 1.00 5.40
N MET A 101 -4.24 0.90 4.07
CA MET A 101 -3.27 0.23 3.20
C MET A 101 -1.88 0.87 3.32
N LEU A 102 -1.79 2.20 3.26
CA LEU A 102 -0.53 2.94 3.39
C LEU A 102 0.13 2.71 4.75
N SER A 103 -0.66 2.70 5.84
CA SER A 103 -0.12 2.46 7.18
C SER A 103 0.46 1.05 7.34
N LYS A 104 -0.08 0.07 6.61
CA LYS A 104 0.38 -1.33 6.64
C LYS A 104 1.56 -1.59 5.70
N MET A 105 1.53 -1.02 4.51
CA MET A 105 2.54 -1.28 3.47
C MET A 105 3.76 -0.38 3.58
N LEU A 106 3.57 0.86 4.01
CA LEU A 106 4.65 1.85 4.22
C LEU A 106 4.58 2.43 5.64
N PRO A 107 4.71 1.61 6.69
CA PRO A 107 4.49 2.04 8.06
C PRO A 107 5.49 3.09 8.54
N LYS A 108 6.71 3.08 8.03
CA LYS A 108 7.75 4.05 8.39
C LYS A 108 7.45 5.46 7.90
N ILE A 109 6.66 5.59 6.84
CA ILE A 109 6.33 6.86 6.19
C ILE A 109 4.93 7.32 6.62
N TYR A 110 3.94 6.42 6.61
CA TYR A 110 2.52 6.74 6.80
C TYR A 110 1.88 6.10 8.03
N GLY A 111 2.62 5.29 8.77
CA GLY A 111 2.12 4.69 10.00
C GLY A 111 2.13 5.67 11.16
N ASP A 112 1.35 5.38 12.18
CA ASP A 112 1.37 6.13 13.43
C ASP A 112 2.73 5.99 14.10
N LYS A 113 3.28 7.10 14.60
CA LYS A 113 4.48 7.06 15.45
C LYS A 113 4.12 6.44 16.79
N ILE A 114 4.53 5.21 16.98
CA ILE A 114 4.52 4.58 18.29
C ILE A 114 5.91 4.79 18.89
N GLU A 115 6.05 5.77 19.77
CA GLU A 115 7.24 5.89 20.60
C GLU A 115 7.13 4.88 21.74
N THR A 116 7.72 3.72 21.54
CA THR A 116 7.86 2.73 22.60
C THR A 116 9.20 2.94 23.27
N THR A 117 9.18 3.59 24.42
CA THR A 117 10.35 3.63 25.28
C THR A 117 10.40 2.31 26.04
N HIS A 118 11.25 1.40 25.61
CA HIS A 118 11.55 0.19 26.38
C HIS A 118 12.58 0.54 27.43
N GLU A 119 12.13 0.72 28.66
CA GLU A 119 13.04 0.66 29.81
C GLU A 119 13.43 -0.80 30.02
N VAL A 120 14.63 -1.13 29.56
CA VAL A 120 15.25 -2.43 29.86
C VAL A 120 15.73 -2.38 31.30
N GLY A 121 15.09 -3.14 32.18
CA GLY A 121 15.52 -3.24 33.58
C GLY A 121 17.00 -3.66 33.70
N ASP A 122 17.64 -3.23 34.76
CA ASP A 122 19.08 -3.48 34.97
C ASP A 122 19.44 -4.96 34.93
N SER A 123 18.54 -5.86 35.35
CA SER A 123 18.70 -7.30 35.28
C SER A 123 18.84 -7.83 33.85
N ILE A 124 18.03 -7.29 32.91
CA ILE A 124 18.10 -7.67 31.50
C ILE A 124 19.37 -7.12 30.85
N ARG A 125 19.79 -5.91 31.22
CA ARG A 125 21.06 -5.33 30.77
C ARG A 125 22.24 -6.14 31.20
N ALA A 126 22.22 -6.66 32.42
CA ALA A 126 23.28 -7.55 32.96
C ALA A 126 23.35 -8.85 32.17
N VAL A 127 22.20 -9.48 31.86
CA VAL A 127 22.13 -10.72 31.07
C VAL A 127 22.66 -10.49 29.66
N VAL A 128 22.28 -9.40 29.01
CA VAL A 128 22.80 -9.05 27.67
C VAL A 128 24.30 -8.84 27.68
N ARG A 129 24.88 -8.22 28.72
CA ARG A 129 26.32 -8.04 28.86
C ARG A 129 27.05 -9.37 29.00
N GLU A 130 26.51 -10.35 29.73
CA GLU A 130 27.10 -11.68 29.88
C GLU A 130 27.09 -12.46 28.56
N ILE A 131 25.99 -12.36 27.76
CA ILE A 131 25.88 -13.03 26.47
C ILE A 131 26.84 -12.43 25.43
N VAL A 132 27.10 -11.14 25.49
CA VAL A 132 27.93 -10.41 24.51
C VAL A 132 29.43 -10.39 24.89
N LYS A 133 29.78 -10.75 26.11
CA LYS A 133 31.21 -10.88 26.48
C LYS A 133 31.87 -11.95 25.64
N PRO A 134 32.89 -11.62 24.83
CA PRO A 134 33.66 -12.63 24.12
C PRO A 134 34.30 -13.57 25.13
N GLY A 135 34.20 -14.85 24.86
CA GLY A 135 34.50 -15.95 25.73
C GLY A 135 35.66 -15.77 26.66
N ALA A 136 35.30 -15.77 27.89
CA ALA A 136 36.26 -16.06 28.93
C ALA A 136 36.48 -17.56 29.02
#